data_122ece7c182041bc5762ae31035106e1
#
_entry.id   122ece7c182041bc5762ae31035106e1
#
_cell.length_a   1.000
_cell.length_b   1.000
_cell.length_c   1.000
_cell.angle_alpha   90.00
_cell.angle_beta   90.00
_cell.angle_gamma   90.00
#
_symmetry.space_group_name_H-M   'P 1'
#
loop_
_entity.id
_entity.type
_entity.pdbx_description
1 polymer ?
#
loop_
_entity_poly.entity_id
_entity_poly.type
_entity_poly.pdbx_seq_one_letter_code
_entity_poly.pdbx_strand_id
1 'polypeptide(L)'
;MIRSFLHQALVMKATHTALVAKLVVVIDDDPLVLEATGGLLSSWGCCVVTAKSCDEALVRLAEIEAGRRPDLIVCDYQLSRGLTGVDAIERLRSAFRSALEIPALLISADATSPQCEVGSRAYHLLYKPVNAEKFHAALVDASVLWR
;
A
#
# COMPACT_ATOMS: atom_id res chain seq x y z
N MET A 1 -15.84 0.07 31.92
CA MET A 1 -14.59 -0.57 31.54
C MET A 1 -14.76 -1.70 30.55
N ILE A 2 -15.63 -2.65 30.82
CA ILE A 2 -15.85 -3.80 29.94
C ILE A 2 -16.38 -3.37 28.56
N ARG A 3 -17.26 -2.38 28.50
CA ARG A 3 -17.81 -1.87 27.24
C ARG A 3 -16.73 -1.28 26.32
N SER A 4 -15.78 -0.54 26.90
CA SER A 4 -14.67 0.06 26.13
C SER A 4 -13.77 -1.03 25.54
N PHE A 5 -13.49 -2.06 26.31
CA PHE A 5 -12.64 -3.17 25.88
C PHE A 5 -13.31 -3.97 24.75
N LEU A 6 -14.59 -4.27 24.89
CA LEU A 6 -15.36 -4.96 23.85
C LEU A 6 -15.47 -4.14 22.58
N HIS A 7 -15.67 -2.83 22.71
CA HIS A 7 -15.73 -1.93 21.57
C HIS A 7 -14.41 -1.92 20.79
N GLN A 8 -13.28 -1.84 21.49
CA GLN A 8 -11.96 -1.88 20.87
C GLN A 8 -11.72 -3.22 20.16
N ALA A 9 -12.11 -4.33 20.78
CA ALA A 9 -11.98 -5.65 20.19
C ALA A 9 -12.83 -5.78 18.91
N LEU A 10 -14.03 -5.25 18.90
CA LEU A 10 -14.91 -5.26 17.74
C LEU A 10 -14.37 -4.38 16.61
N VAL A 11 -13.85 -3.21 16.94
CA VAL A 11 -13.23 -2.31 15.95
C VAL A 11 -12.00 -2.96 15.32
N MET A 12 -11.14 -3.58 16.11
CA MET A 12 -9.96 -4.29 15.62
C MET A 12 -10.35 -5.46 14.71
N LYS A 13 -11.38 -6.21 15.07
CA LYS A 13 -11.87 -7.31 14.26
C LYS A 13 -12.43 -6.82 12.92
N ALA A 14 -13.17 -5.72 12.94
CA ALA A 14 -13.73 -5.13 11.72
C ALA A 14 -12.62 -4.61 10.79
N THR A 15 -11.56 -3.97 11.32
CA THR A 15 -10.44 -3.47 10.54
C THR A 15 -9.61 -4.61 9.96
N HIS A 16 -9.41 -5.70 10.70
CA HIS A 16 -8.74 -6.90 10.17
C HIS A 16 -9.54 -7.51 9.01
N THR A 17 -10.87 -7.54 9.13
CA THR A 17 -11.73 -8.06 8.08
C THR A 17 -11.61 -7.23 6.79
N ALA A 18 -11.43 -5.91 6.91
CA ALA A 18 -11.29 -5.03 5.76
C ALA A 18 -10.05 -5.34 4.90
N LEU A 19 -9.00 -5.88 5.52
CA LEU A 19 -7.73 -6.19 4.84
C LEU A 19 -7.67 -7.61 4.28
N VAL A 20 -8.51 -8.51 4.78
CA VAL A 20 -8.45 -9.93 4.40
C VAL A 20 -8.71 -10.11 2.91
N ALA A 21 -7.85 -10.89 2.27
CA ALA A 21 -7.90 -11.24 0.85
C ALA A 21 -7.71 -10.05 -0.12
N LYS A 22 -7.37 -8.87 0.38
CA LYS A 22 -7.04 -7.74 -0.50
C LYS A 22 -5.68 -7.96 -1.13
N LEU A 23 -5.56 -7.64 -2.40
CA LEU A 23 -4.30 -7.73 -3.13
C LEU A 23 -3.52 -6.42 -2.98
N VAL A 24 -2.39 -6.49 -2.30
CA VAL A 24 -1.53 -5.33 -2.04
C VAL A 24 -0.20 -5.51 -2.77
N VAL A 25 0.15 -4.54 -3.58
CA VAL A 25 1.46 -4.49 -4.25
C VAL A 25 2.37 -3.59 -3.43
N VAL A 26 3.55 -4.08 -3.07
CA VAL A 26 4.56 -3.32 -2.33
C VAL A 26 5.78 -3.13 -3.22
N ILE A 27 6.17 -1.89 -3.42
CA ILE A 27 7.35 -1.54 -4.22
C ILE A 27 8.35 -0.79 -3.34
N ASP A 28 9.53 -1.34 -3.22
CA ASP A 28 10.66 -0.75 -2.48
C ASP A 28 11.93 -1.40 -3.01
N ASP A 29 12.99 -0.62 -3.20
CA ASP A 29 14.25 -1.16 -3.71
C ASP A 29 15.08 -1.88 -2.63
N ASP A 30 14.70 -1.77 -1.37
CA ASP A 30 15.34 -2.47 -0.25
C ASP A 30 14.66 -3.83 -0.01
N PRO A 31 15.36 -4.96 -0.26
CA PRO A 31 14.76 -6.28 -0.08
C PRO A 31 14.37 -6.58 1.36
N LEU A 32 15.05 -6.00 2.35
CA LEU A 32 14.70 -6.20 3.76
C LEU A 32 13.39 -5.52 4.10
N VAL A 33 13.16 -4.33 3.55
CA VAL A 33 11.90 -3.61 3.72
C VAL A 33 10.76 -4.39 3.06
N LEU A 34 10.98 -4.93 1.87
CA LEU A 34 9.98 -5.74 1.18
C LEU A 34 9.60 -6.97 1.99
N GLU A 35 10.59 -7.66 2.54
CA GLU A 35 10.35 -8.86 3.36
C GLU A 35 9.53 -8.51 4.61
N ALA A 36 9.94 -7.48 5.33
CA ALA A 36 9.26 -7.05 6.55
C ALA A 36 7.84 -6.59 6.28
N THR A 37 7.67 -5.75 5.27
CA THR A 37 6.35 -5.22 4.90
C THR A 37 5.43 -6.31 4.39
N GLY A 38 5.94 -7.17 3.53
CA GLY A 38 5.17 -8.29 3.00
C GLY A 38 4.72 -9.26 4.09
N GLY A 39 5.62 -9.56 5.03
CA GLY A 39 5.29 -10.42 6.17
C GLY A 39 4.19 -9.83 7.04
N LEU A 40 4.29 -8.54 7.30
CA LEU A 40 3.30 -7.82 8.11
C LEU A 40 1.91 -7.83 7.43
N LEU A 41 1.86 -7.49 6.17
CA LEU A 41 0.61 -7.52 5.38
C LEU A 41 0.01 -8.92 5.31
N SER A 42 0.85 -9.93 5.11
CA SER A 42 0.39 -11.33 5.10
C SER A 42 -0.20 -11.73 6.43
N SER A 43 0.39 -11.25 7.54
CA SER A 43 -0.12 -11.53 8.88
C SER A 43 -1.52 -10.95 9.10
N TRP A 44 -1.87 -9.92 8.35
CA TRP A 44 -3.21 -9.31 8.39
C TRP A 44 -4.17 -9.89 7.36
N GLY A 45 -3.77 -10.94 6.67
CA GLY A 45 -4.63 -11.65 5.74
C GLY A 45 -4.61 -11.15 4.31
N CYS A 46 -3.73 -10.21 3.98
CA CYS A 46 -3.61 -9.70 2.62
C CYS A 46 -2.93 -10.73 1.70
N CYS A 47 -3.28 -10.68 0.41
CA CYS A 47 -2.48 -11.28 -0.64
C CYS A 47 -1.44 -10.24 -1.05
N VAL A 48 -0.16 -10.59 -1.03
CA VAL A 48 0.91 -9.61 -1.20
C VAL A 48 1.78 -9.95 -2.41
N VAL A 49 2.05 -8.92 -3.21
CA VAL A 49 3.07 -8.97 -4.25
C VAL A 49 4.14 -7.93 -3.88
N THR A 50 5.36 -8.37 -3.71
CA THR A 50 6.49 -7.47 -3.44
C THR A 50 7.35 -7.35 -4.70
N ALA A 51 7.88 -6.17 -4.93
CA ALA A 51 8.71 -5.89 -6.10
C ALA A 51 9.70 -4.78 -5.82
N LYS A 52 10.85 -4.83 -6.46
CA LYS A 52 11.88 -3.80 -6.33
C LYS A 52 11.64 -2.62 -7.27
N SER A 53 10.80 -2.81 -8.26
CA SER A 53 10.50 -1.80 -9.27
C SER A 53 9.08 -1.99 -9.80
N CYS A 54 8.61 -0.99 -10.51
CA CYS A 54 7.32 -1.10 -11.20
C CYS A 54 7.32 -2.21 -12.25
N ASP A 55 8.41 -2.35 -13.00
CA ASP A 55 8.53 -3.41 -14.02
C ASP A 55 8.40 -4.80 -13.41
N GLU A 56 9.11 -5.03 -12.31
CA GLU A 56 9.01 -6.30 -11.59
C GLU A 56 7.60 -6.53 -11.04
N ALA A 57 6.97 -5.48 -10.52
CA ALA A 57 5.60 -5.56 -10.02
C ALA A 57 4.63 -5.98 -11.12
N LEU A 58 4.74 -5.41 -12.31
CA LEU A 58 3.89 -5.75 -13.45
C LEU A 58 4.08 -7.20 -13.86
N VAL A 59 5.32 -7.69 -13.90
CA VAL A 59 5.62 -9.08 -14.22
C VAL A 59 4.98 -10.03 -13.20
N ARG A 60 5.15 -9.74 -11.91
CA ARG A 60 4.61 -10.57 -10.84
C ARG A 60 3.09 -10.55 -10.80
N LEU A 61 2.49 -9.41 -11.05
CA LEU A 61 1.03 -9.29 -11.11
C LEU A 61 0.44 -10.09 -12.27
N ALA A 62 1.15 -10.16 -13.39
CA ALA A 62 0.72 -10.95 -14.53
C ALA A 62 0.73 -12.46 -14.25
N GLU A 63 1.51 -12.90 -13.28
CA GLU A 63 1.58 -14.31 -12.85
C GLU A 63 0.42 -14.72 -11.95
N ILE A 64 -0.29 -13.75 -11.39
CA ILE A 64 -1.47 -14.00 -10.57
C ILE A 64 -2.68 -14.21 -11.50
N GLU A 65 -3.83 -14.50 -10.95
CA GLU A 65 -5.06 -14.63 -11.73
C GLU A 65 -5.16 -13.55 -12.79
N ALA A 66 -5.33 -13.94 -14.03
CA ALA A 66 -5.28 -13.05 -15.18
C ALA A 66 -6.15 -11.83 -15.00
N GLY A 67 -5.54 -10.66 -15.08
CA GLY A 67 -6.24 -9.39 -15.03
C GLY A 67 -6.68 -8.94 -13.65
N ARG A 68 -6.27 -9.62 -12.57
CA ARG A 68 -6.64 -9.18 -11.23
C ARG A 68 -5.97 -7.83 -10.93
N ARG A 69 -6.79 -6.84 -10.68
CA ARG A 69 -6.37 -5.48 -10.34
C ARG A 69 -5.93 -5.45 -8.87
N PRO A 70 -4.80 -4.82 -8.54
CA PRO A 70 -4.44 -4.60 -7.13
C PRO A 70 -5.49 -3.75 -6.43
N ASP A 71 -5.72 -4.06 -5.16
CA ASP A 71 -6.62 -3.26 -4.32
C ASP A 71 -5.92 -2.06 -3.70
N LEU A 72 -4.61 -2.16 -3.50
CA LEU A 72 -3.80 -1.10 -2.91
C LEU A 72 -2.36 -1.20 -3.41
N ILE A 73 -1.74 -0.04 -3.62
CA ILE A 73 -0.31 0.07 -3.92
C ILE A 73 0.38 0.70 -2.71
N VAL A 74 1.43 0.07 -2.22
CA VAL A 74 2.32 0.64 -1.19
C VAL A 74 3.67 0.84 -1.84
N CYS A 75 4.16 2.06 -1.87
CA CYS A 75 5.38 2.38 -2.59
C CYS A 75 6.27 3.35 -1.82
N ASP A 76 7.57 3.07 -1.76
CA ASP A 76 8.55 4.01 -1.27
C ASP A 76 8.66 5.19 -2.25
N TYR A 77 8.79 6.40 -1.72
CA TYR A 77 8.92 7.58 -2.57
C TYR A 77 10.21 7.55 -3.39
N GLN A 78 11.32 7.18 -2.77
CA GLN A 78 12.61 7.12 -3.47
C GLN A 78 12.90 5.70 -3.95
N LEU A 79 12.96 5.55 -5.25
CA LEU A 79 13.33 4.30 -5.90
C LEU A 79 14.66 4.47 -6.62
N SER A 80 15.27 3.35 -7.02
CA SER A 80 16.54 3.35 -7.73
C SER A 80 16.43 4.04 -9.10
N ARG A 81 17.55 4.53 -9.60
CA ARG A 81 17.69 5.12 -10.96
C ARG A 81 16.90 6.41 -11.15
N GLY A 82 16.73 7.20 -10.09
CA GLY A 82 16.07 8.49 -10.18
C GLY A 82 14.56 8.42 -10.35
N LEU A 83 13.98 7.23 -10.29
CA LEU A 83 12.53 7.06 -10.34
C LEU A 83 11.92 7.36 -8.97
N THR A 84 10.73 7.92 -8.97
CA THR A 84 9.98 8.18 -7.73
C THR A 84 8.84 7.19 -7.58
N GLY A 85 8.36 7.08 -6.34
CA GLY A 85 7.18 6.27 -6.06
C GLY A 85 5.94 6.77 -6.80
N VAL A 86 5.85 8.08 -7.04
CA VAL A 86 4.75 8.66 -7.81
C VAL A 86 4.76 8.11 -9.24
N ASP A 87 5.94 8.08 -9.87
CA ASP A 87 6.08 7.52 -11.22
C ASP A 87 5.62 6.05 -11.27
N ALA A 88 6.05 5.26 -10.28
CA ALA A 88 5.69 3.85 -10.20
C ALA A 88 4.17 3.66 -10.02
N ILE A 89 3.56 4.44 -9.14
CA ILE A 89 2.12 4.37 -8.90
C ILE A 89 1.32 4.73 -10.14
N GLU A 90 1.69 5.81 -10.81
CA GLU A 90 0.99 6.25 -12.02
C GLU A 90 1.12 5.22 -13.15
N ARG A 91 2.27 4.60 -13.26
CA ARG A 91 2.50 3.56 -14.25
C ARG A 91 1.66 2.32 -13.98
N LEU A 92 1.55 1.91 -12.71
CA LEU A 92 0.66 0.81 -12.32
C LEU A 92 -0.80 1.15 -12.58
N ARG A 93 -1.22 2.35 -12.23
CA ARG A 93 -2.59 2.80 -12.47
C ARG A 93 -2.92 2.79 -13.97
N SER A 94 -1.96 3.16 -14.80
CA SER A 94 -2.14 3.14 -16.25
C SER A 94 -2.31 1.73 -16.79
N ALA A 95 -1.60 0.76 -16.20
CA ALA A 95 -1.69 -0.64 -16.59
C ALA A 95 -3.04 -1.27 -16.23
N PHE A 96 -3.67 -0.79 -15.16
CA PHE A 96 -4.93 -1.32 -14.65
C PHE A 96 -6.04 -0.27 -14.71
N ARG A 97 -6.28 0.27 -15.88
CA ARG A 97 -7.30 1.31 -16.06
C ARG A 97 -8.68 0.82 -15.66
N SER A 98 -9.31 1.58 -14.77
CA SER A 98 -10.69 1.34 -14.40
C SER A 98 -11.35 2.68 -14.06
N ALA A 99 -12.66 2.66 -13.80
CA ALA A 99 -13.40 3.88 -13.43
C ALA A 99 -12.86 4.52 -12.15
N LEU A 100 -12.31 3.71 -11.24
CA LEU A 100 -11.72 4.19 -9.99
C LEU A 100 -10.21 3.92 -10.00
N GLU A 101 -9.42 4.90 -9.57
CA GLU A 101 -7.99 4.73 -9.42
C GLU A 101 -7.67 3.79 -8.25
N ILE A 102 -6.60 3.01 -8.40
CA ILE A 102 -6.12 2.15 -7.33
C ILE A 102 -5.61 3.05 -6.18
N PRO A 103 -6.11 2.88 -4.96
CA PRO A 103 -5.58 3.62 -3.82
C PRO A 103 -4.10 3.36 -3.64
N ALA A 104 -3.35 4.38 -3.25
CA ALA A 104 -1.92 4.26 -3.10
C ALA A 104 -1.44 4.89 -1.80
N LEU A 105 -0.57 4.17 -1.11
CA LEU A 105 0.13 4.63 0.08
C LEU A 105 1.58 4.90 -0.30
N LEU A 106 1.98 6.15 -0.18
CA LEU A 106 3.33 6.60 -0.52
C LEU A 106 4.12 6.84 0.76
N ILE A 107 5.25 6.18 0.91
CA ILE A 107 6.08 6.26 2.11
C ILE A 107 7.30 7.13 1.80
N SER A 108 7.47 8.21 2.55
CA SER A 108 8.53 9.17 2.33
C SER A 108 9.38 9.37 3.57
N ALA A 109 10.67 9.58 3.37
CA ALA A 109 11.59 9.92 4.46
C ALA A 109 11.54 11.41 4.79
N ASP A 110 11.08 12.25 3.88
CA ASP A 110 11.15 13.71 3.99
C ASP A 110 9.76 14.35 3.92
N ALA A 111 9.29 14.83 5.08
CA ALA A 111 8.01 15.50 5.19
C ALA A 111 7.98 16.87 4.49
N THR A 112 9.14 17.44 4.20
CA THR A 112 9.23 18.76 3.56
C THR A 112 9.34 18.68 2.04
N SER A 113 9.34 17.47 1.49
CA SER A 113 9.49 17.27 0.06
C SER A 113 8.32 17.90 -0.72
N PRO A 114 8.61 18.76 -1.70
CA PRO A 114 7.54 19.39 -2.50
C PRO A 114 6.70 18.38 -3.28
N GLN A 115 7.21 17.19 -3.47
CA GLN A 115 6.50 16.13 -4.18
C GLN A 115 5.26 15.66 -3.44
N CYS A 116 5.21 15.89 -2.13
CA CYS A 116 4.03 15.59 -1.34
C CYS A 116 2.82 16.43 -1.75
N GLU A 117 3.05 17.54 -2.43
CA GLU A 117 2.00 18.42 -2.91
C GLU A 117 1.48 18.04 -4.30
N VAL A 118 2.20 17.19 -5.01
CA VAL A 118 1.86 16.82 -6.39
C VAL A 118 0.67 15.88 -6.44
N GLY A 119 0.01 15.71 -5.37
CA GLY A 119 -1.06 14.80 -5.42
C GLY A 119 -2.39 15.37 -5.04
N SER A 120 -2.94 16.15 -5.86
CA SER A 120 -4.36 16.33 -5.85
C SER A 120 -5.10 15.01 -6.10
N ARG A 121 -4.38 13.95 -6.42
CA ARG A 121 -4.92 12.61 -6.62
C ARG A 121 -4.50 11.73 -5.48
N ALA A 122 -5.39 10.99 -4.99
CA ALA A 122 -5.36 9.97 -3.97
C ALA A 122 -4.03 9.26 -3.69
N TYR A 123 -3.05 9.97 -3.16
CA TYR A 123 -1.90 9.39 -2.49
C TYR A 123 -2.08 9.60 -1.00
N HIS A 124 -2.10 8.52 -0.28
CA HIS A 124 -2.07 8.59 1.17
C HIS A 124 -0.60 8.63 1.60
N LEU A 125 -0.18 9.73 2.22
CA LEU A 125 1.22 9.91 2.60
C LEU A 125 1.51 9.37 3.99
N LEU A 126 2.62 8.67 4.13
CA LEU A 126 3.11 8.17 5.40
C LEU A 126 4.60 8.46 5.48
N TYR A 127 5.04 9.03 6.59
CA TYR A 127 6.43 9.43 6.77
C TYR A 127 7.21 8.44 7.63
N LYS A 128 8.44 8.15 7.24
CA LYS A 128 9.35 7.32 8.03
C LYS A 128 9.77 8.06 9.31
N PRO A 129 9.96 7.39 10.44
CA PRO A 129 9.88 5.94 10.63
C PRO A 129 8.42 5.46 10.74
N VAL A 130 8.13 4.33 10.11
CA VAL A 130 6.80 3.74 10.10
C VAL A 130 6.78 2.52 11.03
N ASN A 131 5.89 2.55 12.02
CA ASN A 131 5.64 1.38 12.85
C ASN A 131 4.40 0.62 12.35
N ALA A 132 4.20 -0.57 12.87
CA ALA A 132 3.09 -1.43 12.46
C ALA A 132 1.73 -0.79 12.70
N GLU A 133 1.54 -0.06 13.80
CA GLU A 133 0.29 0.61 14.11
C GLU A 133 -0.05 1.71 13.11
N LYS A 134 0.93 2.56 12.80
CA LYS A 134 0.75 3.63 11.82
C LYS A 134 0.46 3.06 10.44
N PHE A 135 1.18 2.00 10.08
CA PHE A 135 1.00 1.35 8.80
C PHE A 135 -0.40 0.74 8.68
N HIS A 136 -0.82 0.01 9.72
CA HIS A 136 -2.16 -0.58 9.75
C HIS A 136 -3.25 0.48 9.65
N ALA A 137 -3.14 1.57 10.40
CA ALA A 137 -4.09 2.66 10.37
C ALA A 137 -4.18 3.30 8.98
N ALA A 138 -3.04 3.52 8.33
CA ALA A 138 -2.99 4.09 6.99
C ALA A 138 -3.64 3.17 5.95
N LEU A 139 -3.43 1.86 6.08
CA LEU A 139 -4.07 0.88 5.21
C LEU A 139 -5.58 0.87 5.38
N VAL A 140 -6.07 0.92 6.60
CA VAL A 140 -7.50 0.96 6.89
C VAL A 140 -8.12 2.24 6.35
N ASP A 141 -7.45 3.39 6.51
CA ASP A 141 -7.92 4.65 5.95
C ASP A 141 -7.99 4.59 4.43
N ALA A 142 -6.99 4.02 3.78
CA ALA A 142 -6.98 3.82 2.34
C ALA A 142 -8.09 2.85 1.91
N SER A 143 -8.46 1.89 2.75
CA SER A 143 -9.49 0.89 2.43
C SER A 143 -10.88 1.47 2.20
N VAL A 144 -11.13 2.68 2.69
CA VAL A 144 -12.38 3.40 2.41
C VAL A 144 -12.58 3.58 0.91
N LEU A 145 -11.50 3.61 0.15
CA LEU A 145 -11.52 3.80 -1.30
C LEU A 145 -11.70 2.48 -2.08
N TRP A 146 -11.75 1.35 -1.38
CA TRP A 146 -11.88 0.02 -2.02
C TRP A 146 -13.30 -0.37 -2.39
N ARG A 147 -14.19 0.53 -2.35
CA ARG A 147 -15.60 0.26 -2.67
C ARG A 147 -15.89 0.33 -4.15
#